data_450eabcdee8711de194392304e88aa01
#
_entry.id   450eabcdee8711de194392304e88aa01
#
_cell.length_a   1.000
_cell.length_b   1.000
_cell.length_c   1.000
_cell.angle_alpha   90.00
_cell.angle_beta   90.00
_cell.angle_gamma   90.00
#
_symmetry.space_group_name_H-M   'P 1'
#
loop_
_entity.id
_entity.type
_entity.pdbx_description
1 polymer ?
#
loop_
_entity_poly.entity_id
_entity_poly.type
_entity_poly.pdbx_seq_one_letter_code
_entity_poly.pdbx_strand_id
1 'polypeptide(L)'
;RWASMKSRPKHGHPPYRHHEAPPPLFHEADLRAPNALLMLLEGRAPWEWAAMLAALPWLKRLPRGDGHPVIVFPGLGATDITTSPMRGFLQDMGYSAYPWKQGFNFGPRGGVIEAVRQYLQRIAERHDDKVSLVGWSLGGLYARELAKEFPALTRCVVTLGSPFAGHPRATNAWRFYQMVSGQDIHDPEMLEQIRGAPPVPTTSIYSKTDGVVAWQCSLMEDSPLAENIEVHASHIGMGMNPLALYAIADRLRQDPACWQRFDVQGARRWFYKTTGLAPFAAASP
;
A
#
# COMPACT_ATOMS: atom_id res chain seq x y z
N ARG A 1 -4.63 -2.35 -19.49
CA ARG A 1 -3.93 -1.48 -20.46
C ARG A 1 -3.52 -0.17 -19.78
N TRP A 2 -2.61 -0.22 -18.81
CA TRP A 2 -2.03 0.97 -18.19
C TRP A 2 -1.17 1.79 -19.15
N ALA A 3 -0.43 1.12 -20.03
CA ALA A 3 0.50 1.77 -20.98
C ALA A 3 -0.17 2.42 -22.20
N SER A 4 -1.42 2.09 -22.53
CA SER A 4 -2.04 2.50 -23.81
C SER A 4 -2.94 3.75 -23.74
N MET A 5 -3.09 4.38 -22.55
CA MET A 5 -3.98 5.55 -22.40
C MET A 5 -3.20 6.82 -22.05
N LYS A 6 -2.17 7.14 -22.82
CA LYS A 6 -1.56 8.48 -22.78
C LYS A 6 -2.44 9.47 -23.53
N SER A 7 -3.41 10.08 -22.85
CA SER A 7 -3.91 11.38 -23.26
C SER A 7 -2.82 12.42 -22.94
N ARG A 8 -2.24 13.02 -23.97
CA ARG A 8 -1.22 14.08 -23.83
C ARG A 8 -1.82 15.26 -23.04
N PRO A 9 -1.24 15.67 -21.90
CA PRO A 9 -1.56 16.97 -21.32
C PRO A 9 -0.97 18.06 -22.19
N LYS A 10 -1.79 19.05 -22.56
CA LYS A 10 -1.40 20.22 -23.39
C LYS A 10 -0.66 21.32 -22.62
N HIS A 11 -0.05 21.04 -21.48
CA HIS A 11 0.78 22.01 -20.77
C HIS A 11 2.13 21.38 -20.44
N GLY A 12 3.17 21.97 -21.01
CA GLY A 12 4.55 21.51 -20.96
C GLY A 12 5.12 21.53 -19.53
N HIS A 13 5.13 20.39 -18.91
CA HIS A 13 6.06 20.11 -17.81
C HIS A 13 7.37 19.58 -18.40
N PRO A 14 8.53 19.96 -17.86
CA PRO A 14 9.81 19.46 -18.33
C PRO A 14 9.83 17.92 -18.21
N PRO A 15 10.48 17.23 -19.19
CA PRO A 15 10.53 15.77 -19.16
C PRO A 15 11.20 15.30 -17.86
N TYR A 16 10.54 14.40 -17.14
CA TYR A 16 11.11 13.67 -16.04
C TYR A 16 12.44 13.06 -16.50
N ARG A 17 13.56 13.45 -15.87
CA ARG A 17 14.83 12.80 -16.12
C ARG A 17 14.68 11.35 -15.64
N HIS A 18 14.83 10.41 -16.57
CA HIS A 18 15.01 9.01 -16.22
C HIS A 18 16.28 8.91 -15.37
N HIS A 19 16.12 8.89 -14.06
CA HIS A 19 17.16 8.32 -13.22
C HIS A 19 17.10 6.81 -13.47
N GLU A 20 18.23 6.22 -13.84
CA GLU A 20 18.36 4.76 -13.89
C GLU A 20 17.80 4.20 -12.59
N ALA A 21 16.82 3.31 -12.70
CA ALA A 21 16.23 2.67 -11.53
C ALA A 21 17.35 1.93 -10.80
N PRO A 22 17.52 2.13 -9.50
CA PRO A 22 18.53 1.40 -8.74
C PRO A 22 18.31 -0.12 -8.89
N PRO A 23 19.37 -0.94 -8.76
CA PRO A 23 19.27 -2.37 -8.94
C PRO A 23 18.24 -2.95 -7.96
N PRO A 24 17.46 -3.95 -8.37
CA PRO A 24 16.44 -4.55 -7.53
C PRO A 24 17.06 -5.09 -6.23
N LEU A 25 16.37 -4.88 -5.10
CA LEU A 25 16.80 -5.36 -3.77
C LEU A 25 17.04 -6.87 -3.69
N PHE A 26 16.50 -7.63 -4.63
CA PHE A 26 16.63 -9.08 -4.75
C PHE A 26 16.73 -9.48 -6.23
N HIS A 27 17.52 -10.51 -6.52
CA HIS A 27 17.50 -11.09 -7.85
C HIS A 27 16.13 -11.74 -8.10
N GLU A 28 15.51 -11.45 -9.23
CA GLU A 28 14.21 -12.02 -9.59
C GLU A 28 14.20 -13.55 -9.60
N ALA A 29 15.33 -14.17 -9.91
CA ALA A 29 15.52 -15.62 -9.87
C ALA A 29 15.35 -16.24 -8.47
N ASP A 30 15.54 -15.44 -7.41
CA ASP A 30 15.43 -15.90 -6.01
C ASP A 30 14.02 -15.70 -5.44
N LEU A 31 13.17 -14.97 -6.15
CA LEU A 31 11.80 -14.70 -5.72
C LEU A 31 10.90 -15.91 -6.01
N ARG A 32 10.39 -16.50 -4.95
CA ARG A 32 9.43 -17.63 -5.02
C ARG A 32 8.16 -17.27 -4.27
N ALA A 33 7.03 -17.79 -4.78
CA ALA A 33 5.78 -17.74 -4.04
C ALA A 33 5.94 -18.37 -2.64
N PRO A 34 5.20 -17.88 -1.62
CA PRO A 34 5.20 -18.48 -0.29
C PRO A 34 4.88 -19.96 -0.34
N ASN A 35 5.50 -20.73 0.56
CA ASN A 35 5.32 -22.17 0.62
C ASN A 35 3.93 -22.57 1.13
N ALA A 36 3.58 -23.87 0.98
CA ALA A 36 2.28 -24.39 1.36
C ALA A 36 1.98 -24.20 2.88
N LEU A 37 2.99 -24.23 3.74
CA LEU A 37 2.81 -24.01 5.17
C LEU A 37 2.34 -22.57 5.45
N LEU A 38 2.98 -21.57 4.84
CA LEU A 38 2.57 -20.19 4.97
C LEU A 38 1.16 -19.96 4.41
N MET A 39 0.84 -20.61 3.28
CA MET A 39 -0.51 -20.56 2.70
C MET A 39 -1.55 -21.18 3.65
N LEU A 40 -1.24 -22.30 4.32
CA LEU A 40 -2.10 -22.90 5.34
C LEU A 40 -2.28 -21.96 6.55
N LEU A 41 -1.22 -21.24 6.93
CA LEU A 41 -1.26 -20.28 8.03
C LEU A 41 -2.11 -19.03 7.74
N GLU A 42 -2.57 -18.81 6.51
CA GLU A 42 -3.59 -17.80 6.21
C GLU A 42 -4.91 -18.07 6.95
N GLY A 43 -5.18 -19.33 7.32
CA GLY A 43 -6.32 -19.72 8.17
C GLY A 43 -6.35 -19.05 9.56
N ARG A 44 -5.27 -18.33 9.97
CA ARG A 44 -5.24 -17.56 11.23
C ARG A 44 -5.93 -16.19 11.11
N ALA A 45 -6.34 -15.73 9.94
CA ALA A 45 -6.99 -14.44 9.75
C ALA A 45 -8.18 -14.17 10.71
N PRO A 46 -9.05 -15.15 11.05
CA PRO A 46 -10.10 -14.95 12.07
C PRO A 46 -9.56 -14.58 13.46
N TRP A 47 -8.39 -15.12 13.82
CA TRP A 47 -7.74 -14.79 15.10
C TRP A 47 -7.15 -13.38 15.10
N GLU A 48 -6.66 -12.91 13.95
CA GLU A 48 -6.19 -11.53 13.77
C GLU A 48 -7.37 -10.54 13.89
N TRP A 49 -8.53 -10.90 13.36
CA TRP A 49 -9.76 -10.13 13.55
C TRP A 49 -10.19 -10.09 15.03
N ALA A 50 -10.18 -11.23 15.72
CA ALA A 50 -10.46 -11.28 17.16
C ALA A 50 -9.45 -10.43 17.95
N ALA A 51 -8.17 -10.49 17.59
CA ALA A 51 -7.11 -9.68 18.21
C ALA A 51 -7.35 -8.17 17.96
N MET A 52 -7.82 -7.79 16.77
CA MET A 52 -8.23 -6.40 16.47
C MET A 52 -9.35 -5.96 17.42
N LEU A 53 -10.42 -6.75 17.56
CA LEU A 53 -11.53 -6.41 18.43
C LEU A 53 -11.07 -6.23 19.89
N ALA A 54 -10.19 -7.11 20.36
CA ALA A 54 -9.61 -7.01 21.70
C ALA A 54 -8.70 -5.76 21.86
N ALA A 55 -7.99 -5.36 20.81
CA ALA A 55 -7.09 -4.22 20.82
C ALA A 55 -7.79 -2.87 20.57
N LEU A 56 -9.03 -2.85 20.04
CA LEU A 56 -9.75 -1.61 19.71
C LEU A 56 -9.78 -0.58 20.86
N PRO A 57 -10.04 -0.96 22.15
CA PRO A 57 -10.05 0.02 23.24
C PRO A 57 -8.71 0.73 23.43
N TRP A 58 -7.61 0.04 23.09
CA TRP A 58 -6.25 0.57 23.13
C TRP A 58 -5.93 1.41 21.92
N LEU A 59 -6.27 0.92 20.72
CA LEU A 59 -6.06 1.61 19.46
C LEU A 59 -6.83 2.94 19.41
N LYS A 60 -8.04 2.99 19.98
CA LYS A 60 -8.85 4.22 20.09
C LYS A 60 -8.28 5.29 21.04
N ARG A 61 -7.26 4.94 21.84
CA ARG A 61 -6.53 5.91 22.68
C ARG A 61 -5.36 6.58 21.96
N LEU A 62 -5.03 6.14 20.76
CA LEU A 62 -4.05 6.81 19.92
C LEU A 62 -4.48 8.26 19.64
N PRO A 63 -3.52 9.16 19.40
CA PRO A 63 -3.86 10.51 18.98
C PRO A 63 -4.76 10.51 17.76
N ARG A 64 -5.82 11.31 17.81
CA ARG A 64 -6.80 11.39 16.72
C ARG A 64 -6.18 12.04 15.48
N GLY A 65 -6.73 11.67 14.32
CA GLY A 65 -6.44 12.32 13.06
C GLY A 65 -7.08 13.72 12.96
N ASP A 66 -6.73 14.42 11.92
CA ASP A 66 -7.13 15.80 11.61
C ASP A 66 -8.38 15.91 10.71
N GLY A 67 -9.05 14.79 10.43
CA GLY A 67 -10.27 14.75 9.62
C GLY A 67 -10.05 14.57 8.12
N HIS A 68 -8.80 14.59 7.64
CA HIS A 68 -8.54 14.50 6.21
C HIS A 68 -9.11 13.23 5.56
N PRO A 69 -9.41 13.27 4.26
CA PRO A 69 -9.99 12.13 3.55
C PRO A 69 -8.98 10.99 3.33
N VAL A 70 -9.47 9.76 3.51
CA VAL A 70 -8.70 8.53 3.27
C VAL A 70 -9.50 7.60 2.37
N ILE A 71 -8.96 7.19 1.22
CA ILE A 71 -9.59 6.16 0.38
C ILE A 71 -8.91 4.82 0.65
N VAL A 72 -9.72 3.77 0.90
CA VAL A 72 -9.23 2.42 1.17
C VAL A 72 -9.57 1.51 0.00
N PHE A 73 -8.54 0.92 -0.62
CA PHE A 73 -8.63 0.03 -1.78
C PHE A 73 -8.55 -1.44 -1.35
N PRO A 74 -9.53 -2.28 -1.72
CA PRO A 74 -9.54 -3.70 -1.37
C PRO A 74 -8.55 -4.52 -2.22
N GLY A 75 -8.20 -5.72 -1.72
CA GLY A 75 -7.37 -6.69 -2.44
C GLY A 75 -8.09 -7.35 -3.62
N LEU A 76 -7.38 -8.25 -4.30
CA LEU A 76 -7.90 -9.03 -5.42
C LEU A 76 -9.10 -9.89 -4.99
N GLY A 77 -10.19 -9.85 -5.78
CA GLY A 77 -11.42 -10.58 -5.50
C GLY A 77 -12.22 -10.07 -4.30
N ALA A 78 -11.76 -9.00 -3.66
CA ALA A 78 -12.41 -8.40 -2.50
C ALA A 78 -13.32 -7.21 -2.90
N THR A 79 -14.15 -6.77 -1.97
CA THR A 79 -15.04 -5.62 -2.11
C THR A 79 -14.86 -4.66 -0.94
N ASP A 80 -15.60 -3.58 -0.92
CA ASP A 80 -15.64 -2.63 0.20
C ASP A 80 -16.01 -3.25 1.55
N ILE A 81 -16.70 -4.41 1.54
CA ILE A 81 -17.05 -5.13 2.77
C ILE A 81 -15.79 -5.59 3.50
N THR A 82 -14.78 -6.07 2.78
CA THR A 82 -13.55 -6.58 3.38
C THR A 82 -12.72 -5.49 4.05
N THR A 83 -12.84 -4.25 3.59
CA THR A 83 -12.14 -3.09 4.16
C THR A 83 -12.97 -2.33 5.19
N SER A 84 -14.23 -2.73 5.42
CA SER A 84 -15.13 -2.01 6.34
C SER A 84 -14.63 -1.96 7.79
N PRO A 85 -14.00 -3.01 8.37
CA PRO A 85 -13.45 -2.92 9.72
C PRO A 85 -12.33 -1.88 9.83
N MET A 86 -11.41 -1.85 8.86
CA MET A 86 -10.34 -0.85 8.80
C MET A 86 -10.92 0.56 8.64
N ARG A 87 -11.87 0.76 7.72
CA ARG A 87 -12.51 2.08 7.53
C ARG A 87 -13.25 2.53 8.78
N GLY A 88 -13.97 1.63 9.46
CA GLY A 88 -14.62 1.92 10.73
C GLY A 88 -13.62 2.37 11.80
N PHE A 89 -12.50 1.66 11.93
CA PHE A 89 -11.41 2.09 12.80
C PHE A 89 -10.87 3.48 12.44
N LEU A 90 -10.61 3.76 11.16
CA LEU A 90 -10.12 5.07 10.73
C LEU A 90 -11.15 6.18 11.00
N GLN A 91 -12.44 5.92 10.83
CA GLN A 91 -13.51 6.86 11.18
C GLN A 91 -13.55 7.12 12.69
N ASP A 92 -13.42 6.08 13.51
CA ASP A 92 -13.29 6.22 14.96
C ASP A 92 -12.06 7.03 15.36
N MET A 93 -10.98 6.95 14.58
CA MET A 93 -9.77 7.75 14.76
C MET A 93 -9.91 9.19 14.27
N GLY A 94 -11.03 9.55 13.66
CA GLY A 94 -11.35 10.92 13.24
C GLY A 94 -11.02 11.24 11.78
N TYR A 95 -10.72 10.23 10.95
CA TYR A 95 -10.53 10.43 9.51
C TYR A 95 -11.84 10.32 8.72
N SER A 96 -11.92 10.98 7.58
CA SER A 96 -13.00 10.78 6.62
C SER A 96 -12.68 9.59 5.71
N ALA A 97 -12.92 8.35 6.20
CA ALA A 97 -12.55 7.13 5.48
C ALA A 97 -13.60 6.70 4.46
N TYR A 98 -13.19 6.55 3.21
CA TYR A 98 -14.01 6.24 2.04
C TYR A 98 -13.72 4.84 1.49
N PRO A 99 -14.76 4.10 1.03
CA PRO A 99 -14.59 2.90 0.23
C PRO A 99 -14.14 3.23 -1.20
N TRP A 100 -13.63 2.26 -1.95
CA TRP A 100 -13.21 2.47 -3.36
C TRP A 100 -14.37 2.55 -4.36
N LYS A 101 -15.55 2.00 -4.02
CA LYS A 101 -16.83 2.09 -4.77
C LYS A 101 -16.82 1.48 -6.18
N GLN A 102 -15.98 0.49 -6.47
CA GLN A 102 -15.94 -0.17 -7.77
C GLN A 102 -16.40 -1.65 -7.72
N GLY A 103 -17.05 -2.07 -6.62
CA GLY A 103 -17.50 -3.46 -6.44
C GLY A 103 -16.33 -4.43 -6.19
N PHE A 104 -16.34 -5.57 -6.89
CA PHE A 104 -15.25 -6.54 -6.81
C PHE A 104 -13.98 -6.06 -7.49
N ASN A 105 -12.86 -6.11 -6.79
CA ASN A 105 -11.56 -5.78 -7.37
C ASN A 105 -10.98 -6.98 -8.14
N PHE A 106 -11.21 -7.02 -9.42
CA PHE A 106 -10.62 -8.02 -10.31
C PHE A 106 -9.52 -7.43 -11.22
N GLY A 107 -8.86 -6.40 -10.79
CA GLY A 107 -7.83 -5.70 -11.56
C GLY A 107 -8.36 -4.56 -12.43
N PRO A 108 -7.47 -3.91 -13.19
CA PRO A 108 -7.76 -2.72 -13.98
C PRO A 108 -8.56 -3.04 -15.25
N ARG A 109 -9.85 -3.30 -15.08
CA ARG A 109 -10.77 -3.60 -16.18
C ARG A 109 -11.64 -2.40 -16.52
N GLY A 110 -12.18 -2.42 -17.73
CA GLY A 110 -13.38 -1.71 -18.20
C GLY A 110 -13.74 -0.42 -17.48
N GLY A 111 -12.89 0.63 -17.53
CA GLY A 111 -13.19 1.93 -16.93
C GLY A 111 -12.90 2.09 -15.44
N VAL A 112 -12.49 1.02 -14.73
CA VAL A 112 -12.16 1.10 -13.28
C VAL A 112 -11.07 2.14 -13.02
N ILE A 113 -10.02 2.19 -13.84
CA ILE A 113 -8.93 3.16 -13.70
C ILE A 113 -9.45 4.59 -13.78
N GLU A 114 -10.24 4.87 -14.79
CA GLU A 114 -10.82 6.21 -14.96
C GLU A 114 -11.79 6.55 -13.83
N ALA A 115 -12.59 5.59 -13.39
CA ALA A 115 -13.52 5.78 -12.29
C ALA A 115 -12.81 6.11 -10.96
N VAL A 116 -11.67 5.44 -10.65
CA VAL A 116 -10.92 5.73 -9.42
C VAL A 116 -10.15 7.06 -9.51
N ARG A 117 -9.68 7.46 -10.71
CA ARG A 117 -9.11 8.80 -10.96
C ARG A 117 -10.10 9.90 -10.63
N GLN A 118 -11.26 9.84 -11.25
CA GLN A 118 -12.35 10.80 -11.02
C GLN A 118 -12.84 10.78 -9.56
N TYR A 119 -12.80 9.60 -8.93
CA TYR A 119 -13.18 9.47 -7.54
C TYR A 119 -12.20 10.16 -6.60
N LEU A 120 -10.90 10.00 -6.83
CA LEU A 120 -9.86 10.73 -6.08
C LEU A 120 -10.04 12.25 -6.21
N GLN A 121 -10.22 12.75 -7.44
CA GLN A 121 -10.43 14.17 -7.71
C GLN A 121 -11.66 14.70 -6.97
N ARG A 122 -12.81 14.03 -7.08
CA ARG A 122 -14.04 14.42 -6.38
C ARG A 122 -13.91 14.44 -4.85
N ILE A 123 -13.15 13.49 -4.28
CA ILE A 123 -12.92 13.47 -2.83
C ILE A 123 -12.01 14.62 -2.42
N ALA A 124 -10.93 14.87 -3.14
CA ALA A 124 -10.03 16.00 -2.88
C ALA A 124 -10.77 17.34 -2.98
N GLU A 125 -11.56 17.55 -4.04
CA GLU A 125 -12.39 18.75 -4.22
C GLU A 125 -13.42 18.93 -3.09
N ARG A 126 -14.08 17.84 -2.67
CA ARG A 126 -15.10 17.88 -1.60
C ARG A 126 -14.53 18.35 -0.27
N HIS A 127 -13.30 17.96 0.03
CA HIS A 127 -12.64 18.25 1.29
C HIS A 127 -11.75 19.50 1.22
N ASP A 128 -11.49 20.01 0.02
CA ASP A 128 -10.47 21.04 -0.22
C ASP A 128 -9.13 20.66 0.43
N ASP A 129 -8.79 19.35 0.35
CA ASP A 129 -7.62 18.78 1.02
C ASP A 129 -7.06 17.59 0.23
N LYS A 130 -5.79 17.26 0.50
CA LYS A 130 -5.13 16.08 -0.05
C LYS A 130 -5.69 14.80 0.58
N VAL A 131 -5.76 13.75 -0.25
CA VAL A 131 -6.30 12.45 0.12
C VAL A 131 -5.19 11.49 0.47
N SER A 132 -5.27 10.81 1.61
CA SER A 132 -4.43 9.65 1.90
C SER A 132 -4.99 8.40 1.23
N LEU A 133 -4.10 7.57 0.67
CA LEU A 133 -4.47 6.36 -0.05
C LEU A 133 -3.97 5.14 0.72
N VAL A 134 -4.87 4.27 1.15
CA VAL A 134 -4.53 3.01 1.83
C VAL A 134 -4.94 1.86 0.92
N GLY A 135 -3.99 1.00 0.55
CA GLY A 135 -4.26 -0.09 -0.36
C GLY A 135 -3.83 -1.44 0.17
N TRP A 136 -4.73 -2.42 0.16
CA TRP A 136 -4.46 -3.78 0.59
C TRP A 136 -4.22 -4.68 -0.62
N SER A 137 -3.08 -5.41 -0.65
CA SER A 137 -2.72 -6.32 -1.73
C SER A 137 -2.77 -5.61 -3.10
N LEU A 138 -3.57 -6.08 -4.05
CA LEU A 138 -3.79 -5.42 -5.34
C LEU A 138 -4.27 -3.97 -5.20
N GLY A 139 -5.01 -3.65 -4.14
CA GLY A 139 -5.45 -2.30 -3.84
C GLY A 139 -4.30 -1.30 -3.65
N GLY A 140 -3.15 -1.78 -3.14
CA GLY A 140 -1.96 -0.95 -2.99
C GLY A 140 -1.32 -0.55 -4.32
N LEU A 141 -1.50 -1.34 -5.39
CA LEU A 141 -1.06 -0.94 -6.73
C LEU A 141 -1.87 0.25 -7.23
N TYR A 142 -3.20 0.24 -7.04
CA TYR A 142 -4.04 1.40 -7.38
C TYR A 142 -3.63 2.64 -6.59
N ALA A 143 -3.43 2.51 -5.28
CA ALA A 143 -3.02 3.63 -4.43
C ALA A 143 -1.70 4.24 -4.88
N ARG A 144 -0.71 3.40 -5.25
CA ARG A 144 0.60 3.85 -5.73
C ARG A 144 0.51 4.54 -7.08
N GLU A 145 -0.20 3.93 -8.05
CA GLU A 145 -0.32 4.49 -9.39
C GLU A 145 -1.09 5.83 -9.39
N LEU A 146 -2.16 5.94 -8.62
CA LEU A 146 -2.87 7.21 -8.43
C LEU A 146 -1.98 8.28 -7.80
N ALA A 147 -1.15 7.93 -6.83
CA ALA A 147 -0.24 8.88 -6.20
C ALA A 147 0.88 9.36 -7.13
N LYS A 148 1.33 8.52 -8.07
CA LYS A 148 2.28 8.91 -9.12
C LYS A 148 1.63 9.86 -10.14
N GLU A 149 0.39 9.60 -10.48
CA GLU A 149 -0.35 10.40 -11.46
C GLU A 149 -0.86 11.72 -10.87
N PHE A 150 -1.31 11.71 -9.60
CA PHE A 150 -1.90 12.86 -8.90
C PHE A 150 -1.18 13.18 -7.59
N PRO A 151 0.14 13.49 -7.60
CA PRO A 151 0.88 13.75 -6.37
C PRO A 151 0.40 15.02 -5.66
N ALA A 152 -0.14 15.98 -6.40
CA ALA A 152 -0.68 17.21 -5.83
C ALA A 152 -1.96 16.98 -5.01
N LEU A 153 -2.74 15.94 -5.33
CA LEU A 153 -3.97 15.55 -4.63
C LEU A 153 -3.73 14.47 -3.57
N THR A 154 -2.54 13.88 -3.54
CA THR A 154 -2.23 12.77 -2.62
C THR A 154 -1.41 13.27 -1.43
N ARG A 155 -1.88 12.95 -0.22
CA ARG A 155 -1.20 13.28 1.04
C ARG A 155 -0.09 12.27 1.34
N CYS A 156 -0.43 11.00 1.37
CA CYS A 156 0.50 9.89 1.55
C CYS A 156 -0.12 8.58 1.04
N VAL A 157 0.73 7.56 0.91
CA VAL A 157 0.32 6.20 0.53
C VAL A 157 0.73 5.21 1.62
N VAL A 158 -0.19 4.32 2.00
CA VAL A 158 0.11 3.16 2.84
C VAL A 158 -0.33 1.89 2.11
N THR A 159 0.58 0.95 1.91
CA THR A 159 0.27 -0.34 1.27
C THR A 159 0.39 -1.48 2.26
N LEU A 160 -0.43 -2.51 2.10
CA LEU A 160 -0.51 -3.68 2.97
C LEU A 160 -0.32 -4.96 2.13
N GLY A 161 0.83 -5.62 2.25
CA GLY A 161 1.15 -6.85 1.52
C GLY A 161 1.00 -6.71 0.00
N SER A 162 1.37 -5.57 -0.58
CA SER A 162 1.12 -5.25 -1.98
C SER A 162 2.31 -5.64 -2.86
N PRO A 163 2.11 -6.44 -3.93
CA PRO A 163 3.19 -6.95 -4.78
C PRO A 163 3.58 -5.97 -5.88
N PHE A 164 4.23 -4.87 -5.54
CA PHE A 164 4.70 -3.86 -6.51
C PHE A 164 6.17 -4.05 -6.92
N ALA A 165 6.93 -4.87 -6.20
CA ALA A 165 8.30 -5.23 -6.53
C ALA A 165 8.39 -6.71 -6.93
N GLY A 166 9.34 -7.04 -7.80
CA GLY A 166 9.56 -8.41 -8.23
C GLY A 166 8.56 -8.92 -9.28
N HIS A 167 8.65 -10.22 -9.58
CA HIS A 167 7.87 -10.86 -10.62
C HIS A 167 6.50 -11.34 -10.08
N PRO A 168 5.39 -11.18 -10.80
CA PRO A 168 4.06 -11.62 -10.37
C PRO A 168 3.96 -13.10 -9.95
N ARG A 169 4.80 -13.98 -10.50
CA ARG A 169 4.87 -15.40 -10.10
C ARG A 169 5.34 -15.61 -8.66
N ALA A 170 5.90 -14.61 -8.00
CA ALA A 170 6.24 -14.65 -6.59
C ALA A 170 5.02 -14.46 -5.67
N THR A 171 3.80 -14.58 -6.20
CA THR A 171 2.55 -14.57 -5.44
C THR A 171 1.76 -15.85 -5.71
N ASN A 172 1.08 -16.40 -4.71
CA ASN A 172 0.18 -17.55 -4.90
C ASN A 172 -1.13 -17.15 -5.63
N ALA A 173 -1.41 -15.86 -5.75
CA ALA A 173 -2.61 -15.33 -6.40
C ALA A 173 -2.43 -15.03 -7.90
N TRP A 174 -1.23 -15.18 -8.48
CA TRP A 174 -0.94 -14.73 -9.84
C TRP A 174 -1.82 -15.36 -10.93
N ARG A 175 -2.11 -16.67 -10.81
CA ARG A 175 -2.98 -17.38 -11.77
C ARG A 175 -4.41 -16.86 -11.73
N PHE A 176 -4.92 -16.61 -10.53
CA PHE A 176 -6.26 -16.05 -10.36
C PHE A 176 -6.30 -14.63 -10.92
N TYR A 177 -5.29 -13.80 -10.61
CA TYR A 177 -5.20 -12.46 -11.19
C TYR A 177 -5.17 -12.47 -12.71
N GLN A 178 -4.33 -13.30 -13.34
CA GLN A 178 -4.23 -13.42 -14.79
C GLN A 178 -5.57 -13.84 -15.42
N MET A 179 -6.23 -14.83 -14.81
CA MET A 179 -7.53 -15.34 -15.27
C MET A 179 -8.62 -14.26 -15.22
N VAL A 180 -8.65 -13.46 -14.16
CA VAL A 180 -9.74 -12.50 -13.94
C VAL A 180 -9.45 -11.11 -14.51
N SER A 181 -8.20 -10.67 -14.62
CA SER A 181 -7.84 -9.36 -15.16
C SER A 181 -7.65 -9.35 -16.67
N GLY A 182 -7.29 -10.49 -17.26
CA GLY A 182 -6.92 -10.60 -18.67
C GLY A 182 -5.65 -9.78 -19.04
N GLN A 183 -4.86 -9.36 -18.04
CA GLN A 183 -3.63 -8.58 -18.24
C GLN A 183 -2.45 -9.51 -18.50
N ASP A 184 -1.54 -9.11 -19.37
CA ASP A 184 -0.23 -9.75 -19.48
C ASP A 184 0.66 -9.30 -18.32
N ILE A 185 0.92 -10.23 -17.41
CA ILE A 185 1.75 -10.00 -16.22
C ILE A 185 3.26 -10.05 -16.54
N HIS A 186 3.62 -10.31 -17.78
CA HIS A 186 5.02 -10.41 -18.22
C HIS A 186 5.52 -9.17 -18.97
N ASP A 187 4.70 -8.13 -19.09
CA ASP A 187 5.11 -6.87 -19.70
C ASP A 187 6.16 -6.16 -18.81
N PRO A 188 7.45 -6.12 -19.24
CA PRO A 188 8.52 -5.53 -18.45
C PRO A 188 8.32 -4.04 -18.18
N GLU A 189 7.77 -3.29 -19.16
CA GLU A 189 7.53 -1.85 -18.99
C GLU A 189 6.47 -1.58 -17.93
N MET A 190 5.42 -2.40 -17.89
CA MET A 190 4.39 -2.32 -16.86
C MET A 190 4.96 -2.67 -15.47
N LEU A 191 5.81 -3.68 -15.35
CA LEU A 191 6.43 -4.08 -14.09
C LEU A 191 7.37 -2.99 -13.57
N GLU A 192 8.17 -2.39 -14.43
CA GLU A 192 9.06 -1.29 -14.06
C GLU A 192 8.26 -0.05 -13.61
N GLN A 193 7.20 0.28 -14.33
CA GLN A 193 6.30 1.38 -13.95
C GLN A 193 5.70 1.14 -12.56
N ILE A 194 5.21 -0.06 -12.26
CA ILE A 194 4.61 -0.40 -10.96
C ILE A 194 5.63 -0.33 -9.83
N ARG A 195 6.89 -0.73 -10.06
CA ARG A 195 7.98 -0.72 -9.08
C ARG A 195 8.33 0.67 -8.58
N GLY A 196 8.33 1.67 -9.45
CA GLY A 196 8.70 3.04 -9.12
C GLY A 196 7.96 3.59 -7.89
N ALA A 197 8.66 4.26 -6.97
CA ALA A 197 8.04 4.86 -5.79
C ALA A 197 7.21 6.09 -6.14
N PRO A 198 6.05 6.32 -5.50
CA PRO A 198 5.33 7.59 -5.61
C PRO A 198 6.16 8.77 -5.06
N PRO A 199 6.02 9.98 -5.62
CA PRO A 199 6.74 11.17 -5.17
C PRO A 199 6.08 11.82 -3.93
N VAL A 200 5.45 11.02 -3.07
CA VAL A 200 4.81 11.43 -1.83
C VAL A 200 5.20 10.45 -0.70
N PRO A 201 5.07 10.81 0.58
CA PRO A 201 5.34 9.89 1.67
C PRO A 201 4.63 8.56 1.47
N THR A 202 5.39 7.48 1.42
CA THR A 202 4.88 6.14 1.11
C THR A 202 5.40 5.12 2.12
N THR A 203 4.49 4.40 2.76
CA THR A 203 4.82 3.33 3.70
C THR A 203 4.32 2.00 3.15
N SER A 204 5.21 1.01 3.07
CA SER A 204 4.83 -0.38 2.80
C SER A 204 4.82 -1.18 4.09
N ILE A 205 3.66 -1.70 4.47
CA ILE A 205 3.50 -2.65 5.57
C ILE A 205 3.49 -4.04 4.97
N TYR A 206 4.39 -4.90 5.45
CA TYR A 206 4.56 -6.26 4.93
C TYR A 206 4.76 -7.27 6.06
N SER A 207 4.60 -8.55 5.75
CA SER A 207 4.82 -9.63 6.70
C SER A 207 5.64 -10.76 6.08
N LYS A 208 6.66 -11.22 6.78
CA LYS A 208 7.42 -12.43 6.39
C LYS A 208 6.61 -13.72 6.53
N THR A 209 5.46 -13.64 7.20
CA THR A 209 4.53 -14.75 7.37
C THR A 209 3.28 -14.62 6.49
N ASP A 210 3.33 -13.77 5.48
CA ASP A 210 2.35 -13.67 4.41
C ASP A 210 2.40 -14.94 3.55
N GLY A 211 1.27 -15.63 3.41
CA GLY A 211 1.16 -16.88 2.66
C GLY A 211 0.73 -16.69 1.21
N VAL A 212 0.40 -15.46 0.78
CA VAL A 212 -0.09 -15.15 -0.56
C VAL A 212 0.98 -14.43 -1.38
N VAL A 213 1.58 -13.39 -0.83
CA VAL A 213 2.58 -12.54 -1.50
C VAL A 213 3.94 -12.78 -0.85
N ALA A 214 4.95 -13.10 -1.66
CA ALA A 214 6.33 -13.12 -1.16
C ALA A 214 6.67 -11.72 -0.61
N TRP A 215 7.06 -11.65 0.64
CA TRP A 215 7.25 -10.36 1.35
C TRP A 215 8.23 -9.42 0.65
N GLN A 216 9.21 -9.98 -0.07
CA GLN A 216 10.17 -9.22 -0.87
C GLN A 216 9.48 -8.39 -1.96
N CYS A 217 8.35 -8.88 -2.49
CA CYS A 217 7.57 -8.16 -3.50
C CYS A 217 6.86 -6.91 -2.95
N SER A 218 6.83 -6.76 -1.64
CA SER A 218 6.24 -5.61 -0.95
C SER A 218 7.28 -4.62 -0.43
N LEU A 219 8.56 -4.76 -0.79
CA LEU A 219 9.61 -3.86 -0.34
C LEU A 219 9.86 -2.74 -1.35
N MET A 220 9.89 -1.53 -0.83
CA MET A 220 10.38 -0.36 -1.54
C MET A 220 11.87 -0.18 -1.29
N GLU A 221 12.54 0.38 -2.27
CA GLU A 221 13.90 0.88 -2.13
C GLU A 221 13.94 2.04 -1.12
N ASP A 222 15.09 2.19 -0.47
CA ASP A 222 15.26 3.25 0.53
C ASP A 222 15.26 4.62 -0.15
N SER A 223 14.39 5.50 0.31
CA SER A 223 14.34 6.89 -0.13
C SER A 223 13.87 7.80 1.01
N PRO A 224 14.09 9.10 0.92
CA PRO A 224 13.64 10.04 1.97
C PRO A 224 12.14 10.00 2.25
N LEU A 225 11.32 9.60 1.27
CA LEU A 225 9.86 9.56 1.37
C LEU A 225 9.30 8.12 1.40
N ALA A 226 10.15 7.09 1.46
CA ALA A 226 9.72 5.70 1.45
C ALA A 226 10.23 4.94 2.68
N GLU A 227 9.40 4.06 3.20
CA GLU A 227 9.77 3.15 4.28
C GLU A 227 9.04 1.82 4.19
N ASN A 228 9.63 0.79 4.79
CA ASN A 228 9.06 -0.54 4.89
C ASN A 228 8.91 -0.91 6.37
N ILE A 229 7.71 -1.31 6.79
CA ILE A 229 7.39 -1.72 8.15
C ILE A 229 7.02 -3.21 8.15
N GLU A 230 7.81 -4.03 8.82
CA GLU A 230 7.51 -5.45 9.04
C GLU A 230 6.56 -5.60 10.22
N VAL A 231 5.48 -6.35 10.01
CA VAL A 231 4.54 -6.78 11.06
C VAL A 231 4.33 -8.28 11.01
N HIS A 232 3.85 -8.89 12.09
CA HIS A 232 3.43 -10.28 12.09
C HIS A 232 1.94 -10.37 11.74
N ALA A 233 1.64 -10.73 10.49
CA ALA A 233 0.28 -10.82 9.97
C ALA A 233 0.17 -11.91 8.89
N SER A 234 -1.02 -12.48 8.73
CA SER A 234 -1.39 -13.19 7.49
C SER A 234 -1.71 -12.16 6.39
N HIS A 235 -1.69 -12.57 5.14
CA HIS A 235 -2.10 -11.72 4.03
C HIS A 235 -3.58 -11.33 4.15
N ILE A 236 -4.43 -12.33 4.39
CA ILE A 236 -5.89 -12.17 4.49
C ILE A 236 -6.29 -11.37 5.75
N GLY A 237 -5.53 -11.50 6.84
CA GLY A 237 -5.79 -10.80 8.09
C GLY A 237 -5.12 -9.43 8.22
N MET A 238 -4.20 -9.08 7.33
CA MET A 238 -3.34 -7.90 7.50
C MET A 238 -4.14 -6.60 7.66
N GLY A 239 -5.23 -6.43 6.91
CA GLY A 239 -6.11 -5.26 7.02
C GLY A 239 -6.91 -5.18 8.32
N MET A 240 -6.89 -6.25 9.13
CA MET A 240 -7.56 -6.37 10.43
C MET A 240 -6.57 -6.67 11.56
N ASN A 241 -5.28 -6.65 11.26
CA ASN A 241 -4.24 -6.91 12.26
C ASN A 241 -4.00 -5.66 13.11
N PRO A 242 -4.01 -5.74 14.46
CA PRO A 242 -3.86 -4.57 15.33
C PRO A 242 -2.52 -3.85 15.14
N LEU A 243 -1.45 -4.57 14.80
CA LEU A 243 -0.15 -3.95 14.53
C LEU A 243 -0.18 -3.15 13.22
N ALA A 244 -0.80 -3.70 12.17
CA ALA A 244 -0.97 -2.98 10.93
C ALA A 244 -1.84 -1.74 11.11
N LEU A 245 -2.96 -1.84 11.84
CA LEU A 245 -3.84 -0.70 12.13
C LEU A 245 -3.14 0.40 12.93
N TYR A 246 -2.31 0.02 13.91
CA TYR A 246 -1.48 0.97 14.65
C TYR A 246 -0.51 1.72 13.71
N ALA A 247 0.21 0.98 12.85
CA ALA A 247 1.14 1.58 11.91
C ALA A 247 0.42 2.50 10.92
N ILE A 248 -0.76 2.10 10.38
CA ILE A 248 -1.58 2.96 9.52
C ILE A 248 -1.95 4.26 10.24
N ALA A 249 -2.49 4.18 11.47
CA ALA A 249 -2.89 5.35 12.22
C ALA A 249 -1.72 6.29 12.50
N ASP A 250 -0.54 5.75 12.82
CA ASP A 250 0.67 6.54 13.03
C ASP A 250 1.13 7.25 11.75
N ARG A 251 1.07 6.56 10.60
CA ARG A 251 1.49 7.13 9.32
C ARG A 251 0.52 8.20 8.79
N LEU A 252 -0.77 7.94 8.89
CA LEU A 252 -1.79 8.91 8.44
C LEU A 252 -1.77 10.21 9.23
N ARG A 253 -1.37 10.15 10.51
CA ARG A 253 -1.30 11.33 11.39
C ARG A 253 -0.15 12.28 11.04
N GLN A 254 0.81 11.84 10.26
CA GLN A 254 1.98 12.67 9.93
C GLN A 254 1.62 13.83 9.02
N ASP A 255 2.24 14.97 9.28
CA ASP A 255 2.27 16.08 8.32
C ASP A 255 3.22 15.70 7.17
N PRO A 256 2.76 15.68 5.91
CA PRO A 256 3.61 15.36 4.77
C PRO A 256 4.82 16.30 4.62
N ALA A 257 4.70 17.53 5.08
CA ALA A 257 5.80 18.51 5.03
C ALA A 257 6.91 18.22 6.05
N CYS A 258 6.58 17.47 7.11
CA CYS A 258 7.50 17.09 8.19
C CYS A 258 7.53 15.58 8.40
N TRP A 259 7.34 14.82 7.32
CA TRP A 259 7.28 13.36 7.41
C TRP A 259 8.57 12.76 7.99
N GLN A 260 8.40 11.87 8.94
CA GLN A 260 9.48 11.14 9.60
C GLN A 260 9.20 9.64 9.52
N ARG A 261 10.25 8.84 9.43
CA ARG A 261 10.15 7.37 9.45
C ARG A 261 9.50 6.86 10.73
N PHE A 262 8.90 5.68 10.63
CA PHE A 262 8.27 5.01 11.77
C PHE A 262 9.29 4.71 12.85
N ASP A 263 9.01 5.21 14.05
CA ASP A 263 9.88 4.98 15.20
C ASP A 263 9.67 3.56 15.76
N VAL A 264 10.72 2.76 15.74
CA VAL A 264 10.75 1.38 16.30
C VAL A 264 11.45 1.30 17.64
N GLN A 265 11.65 2.42 18.34
CA GLN A 265 12.30 2.43 19.64
C GLN A 265 11.35 1.99 20.77
N GLY A 266 11.91 1.74 21.95
CA GLY A 266 11.17 1.33 23.12
C GLY A 266 10.45 -0.02 22.94
N ALA A 267 9.20 -0.11 23.37
CA ALA A 267 8.41 -1.33 23.27
C ALA A 267 8.07 -1.72 21.82
N ARG A 268 8.05 -0.75 20.89
CA ARG A 268 7.73 -1.01 19.47
C ARG A 268 8.71 -1.96 18.81
N ARG A 269 9.98 -2.00 19.22
CA ARG A 269 11.02 -2.92 18.71
C ARG A 269 10.66 -4.41 18.81
N TRP A 270 9.73 -4.76 19.70
CA TRP A 270 9.29 -6.14 19.86
C TRP A 270 8.24 -6.56 18.83
N PHE A 271 7.55 -5.59 18.24
CA PHE A 271 6.43 -5.82 17.34
C PHE A 271 6.69 -5.41 15.90
N TYR A 272 7.63 -4.47 15.69
CA TYR A 272 7.91 -3.89 14.38
C TYR A 272 9.40 -3.97 14.07
N LYS A 273 9.68 -4.14 12.78
CA LYS A 273 11.01 -3.93 12.23
C LYS A 273 10.88 -3.01 11.03
N THR A 274 11.85 -2.13 10.84
CA THR A 274 11.97 -1.34 9.62
C THR A 274 13.14 -1.89 8.82
N THR A 275 12.92 -2.17 7.55
CA THR A 275 14.02 -2.44 6.61
C THR A 275 14.40 -1.11 5.99
N GLY A 276 15.50 -0.56 6.43
CA GLY A 276 16.19 0.56 5.83
C GLY A 276 17.68 0.28 5.96
N LEU A 277 18.45 0.62 4.96
CA LEU A 277 19.91 0.68 5.08
C LEU A 277 20.25 1.62 6.26
N ALA A 278 21.38 1.36 6.91
CA ALA A 278 21.86 2.14 8.05
C ALA A 278 21.67 3.65 7.81
N PRO A 279 21.35 4.42 8.86
CA PRO A 279 21.18 5.86 8.69
C PRO A 279 22.40 6.43 7.97
N PHE A 280 22.15 7.19 6.92
CA PHE A 280 23.20 7.99 6.29
C PHE A 280 23.90 8.74 7.41
N ALA A 281 25.13 8.38 7.71
CA ALA A 281 25.97 9.19 8.58
C ALA A 281 25.98 10.58 7.94
N ALA A 282 25.38 11.55 8.61
CA ALA A 282 25.44 12.93 8.19
C ALA A 282 26.93 13.24 8.01
N ALA A 283 27.32 13.55 6.79
CA ALA A 283 28.64 14.08 6.54
C ALA A 283 28.76 15.31 7.43
N SER A 284 29.62 15.22 8.43
CA SER A 284 29.98 16.37 9.27
C SER A 284 30.58 17.45 8.38
N PRO A 285 30.27 18.73 8.66
CA PRO A 285 30.69 19.87 7.85
C PRO A 285 32.19 20.04 7.74
#